data_cfc405996ffa85487ed3bb1345858bd9
#
_entry.id   cfc405996ffa85487ed3bb1345858bd9
#
_cell.length_a   1.000
_cell.length_b   1.000
_cell.length_c   1.000
_cell.angle_alpha   90.00
_cell.angle_beta   90.00
_cell.angle_gamma   90.00
#
_symmetry.space_group_name_H-M   'P 1'
#
loop_
_entity.id
_entity.type
_entity.pdbx_description
1 polymer ?
#
loop_
_entity_poly.entity_id
_entity_poly.type
_entity_poly.pdbx_seq_one_letter_code
_entity_poly.pdbx_strand_id
1 'polypeptide(L)'
;MPPPDNAPPALSRALERLYREYGTCGMVEDPVDCVRAYPDPADREIAAFIAAGLAFGRVASIKASVRAALAPMGESPAAFVRRFDPGHDGARFLRFVHRWVRGRDITALLAILRHMLDTAGSLEQFFLEGDDPAEPDIEPGLESFCARARAVDLRSVYGRHKGRSGVHAFFPLPSGGSACKRLNLFLRWMVRRDGIDLGVWTRVSPARLIVPLDVHVIRVGRCLRLTRYVSPGWRMAASITASLRQIEATDPVKYDFALCHLGMEGLCGFRTPAGDSHCPLRGACRPRVRRRPASRRPSGRR
;
A
#
# COMPACT_ATOMS: atom_id res chain seq x y z
N MET A 1 -20.48 18.17 3.71
CA MET A 1 -20.00 19.26 2.81
C MET A 1 -19.25 18.59 1.68
N PRO A 2 -19.62 18.79 0.41
CA PRO A 2 -18.91 18.21 -0.71
C PRO A 2 -17.45 18.65 -0.72
N PRO A 3 -16.52 17.84 -1.29
CA PRO A 3 -15.15 18.25 -1.51
C PRO A 3 -15.12 19.48 -2.43
N PRO A 4 -14.10 20.35 -2.34
CA PRO A 4 -14.03 21.53 -3.18
C PRO A 4 -13.97 21.11 -4.66
N ASP A 5 -14.93 21.55 -5.45
CA ASP A 5 -14.94 21.41 -6.89
C ASP A 5 -13.64 21.97 -7.48
N ASN A 6 -13.03 21.21 -8.38
CA ASN A 6 -11.86 21.50 -9.20
C ASN A 6 -10.53 21.62 -8.45
N ALA A 7 -9.72 20.55 -8.51
CA ALA A 7 -8.29 20.66 -8.26
C ALA A 7 -7.71 21.76 -9.16
N PRO A 8 -6.89 22.70 -8.61
CA PRO A 8 -6.33 23.76 -9.42
C PRO A 8 -5.56 23.16 -10.60
N PRO A 9 -5.70 23.67 -11.83
CA PRO A 9 -4.96 23.18 -13.00
C PRO A 9 -3.43 23.13 -12.79
N ALA A 10 -2.92 23.96 -11.89
CA ALA A 10 -1.52 23.94 -11.48
C ALA A 10 -1.12 22.67 -10.71
N LEU A 11 -1.99 22.15 -9.84
CA LEU A 11 -1.71 20.92 -9.09
C LEU A 11 -1.72 19.69 -10.00
N SER A 12 -2.70 19.59 -10.91
CA SER A 12 -2.77 18.51 -11.89
C SER A 12 -1.50 18.44 -12.75
N ARG A 13 -1.06 19.59 -13.32
CA ARG A 13 0.18 19.65 -14.10
C ARG A 13 1.43 19.31 -13.29
N ALA A 14 1.49 19.72 -12.03
CA ALA A 14 2.63 19.44 -11.16
C ALA A 14 2.71 17.96 -10.80
N LEU A 15 1.58 17.31 -10.50
CA LEU A 15 1.52 15.88 -10.22
C LEU A 15 1.85 15.04 -11.46
N GLU A 16 1.38 15.45 -12.65
CA GLU A 16 1.68 14.76 -13.90
C GLU A 16 3.17 14.81 -14.27
N ARG A 17 3.81 15.95 -14.04
CA ARG A 17 5.26 16.08 -14.20
C ARG A 17 6.00 15.16 -13.22
N LEU A 18 5.62 15.20 -11.95
CA LEU A 18 6.22 14.36 -10.90
C LEU A 18 6.06 12.86 -11.23
N TYR A 19 4.88 12.45 -11.69
CA TYR A 19 4.63 11.08 -12.12
C TYR A 19 5.59 10.63 -13.23
N ARG A 20 5.85 11.50 -14.22
CA ARG A 20 6.80 11.19 -15.32
C ARG A 20 8.24 11.09 -14.82
N GLU A 21 8.64 11.93 -13.89
CA GLU A 21 9.99 11.92 -13.30
C GLU A 21 10.27 10.62 -12.53
N TYR A 22 9.30 10.11 -11.77
CA TYR A 22 9.46 8.91 -10.95
C TYR A 22 8.94 7.63 -11.60
N GLY A 23 8.22 7.72 -12.69
CA GLY A 23 7.52 6.58 -13.33
C GLY A 23 8.41 5.59 -14.09
N THR A 24 9.74 5.72 -14.02
CA THR A 24 10.67 4.85 -14.73
C THR A 24 11.23 3.78 -13.79
N CYS A 25 11.09 2.52 -14.17
CA CYS A 25 11.66 1.38 -13.44
C CYS A 25 13.18 1.50 -13.31
N GLY A 26 13.69 1.19 -12.11
CA GLY A 26 15.14 1.18 -11.84
C GLY A 26 15.74 2.52 -11.39
N MET A 27 14.97 3.61 -11.41
CA MET A 27 15.46 4.89 -10.87
C MET A 27 15.52 4.90 -9.34
N VAL A 28 14.64 4.14 -8.70
CA VAL A 28 14.56 4.03 -7.23
C VAL A 28 14.38 2.60 -6.83
N GLU A 29 15.08 2.15 -5.78
CA GLU A 29 14.92 0.81 -5.22
C GLU A 29 13.54 0.64 -4.57
N ASP A 30 12.80 -0.38 -5.01
CA ASP A 30 11.48 -0.74 -4.47
C ASP A 30 11.39 -2.26 -4.21
N PRO A 31 10.65 -2.72 -3.21
CA PRO A 31 10.41 -4.14 -2.98
C PRO A 31 9.77 -4.88 -4.16
N VAL A 32 9.06 -4.19 -5.06
CA VAL A 32 8.48 -4.76 -6.29
C VAL A 32 9.54 -5.35 -7.22
N ASP A 33 10.81 -4.89 -7.14
CA ASP A 33 11.91 -5.45 -7.92
C ASP A 33 12.11 -6.94 -7.66
N CYS A 34 11.85 -7.41 -6.43
CA CYS A 34 11.94 -8.83 -6.08
C CYS A 34 10.85 -9.65 -6.77
N VAL A 35 9.73 -9.02 -7.14
CA VAL A 35 8.60 -9.67 -7.83
C VAL A 35 8.84 -9.75 -9.33
N ARG A 36 9.49 -8.73 -9.91
CA ARG A 36 9.79 -8.67 -11.35
C ARG A 36 10.67 -9.83 -11.83
N ALA A 37 11.43 -10.43 -10.93
CA ALA A 37 12.28 -11.58 -11.23
C ALA A 37 11.49 -12.81 -11.71
N TYR A 38 10.19 -12.90 -11.39
CA TYR A 38 9.35 -14.01 -11.79
C TYR A 38 8.65 -13.72 -13.13
N PRO A 39 8.82 -14.56 -14.16
CA PRO A 39 8.15 -14.37 -15.45
C PRO A 39 6.66 -14.71 -15.41
N ASP A 40 6.29 -15.74 -14.64
CA ASP A 40 4.91 -16.24 -14.56
C ASP A 40 4.01 -15.32 -13.74
N PRO A 41 2.81 -14.95 -14.24
CA PRO A 41 1.85 -14.15 -13.50
C PRO A 41 1.41 -14.72 -12.14
N ALA A 42 1.24 -16.05 -12.06
CA ALA A 42 0.85 -16.70 -10.80
C ALA A 42 1.97 -16.62 -9.76
N ASP A 43 3.23 -16.72 -10.18
CA ASP A 43 4.38 -16.54 -9.29
C ASP A 43 4.52 -15.09 -8.82
N ARG A 44 4.26 -14.13 -9.73
CA ARG A 44 4.22 -12.70 -9.38
C ARG A 44 3.16 -12.40 -8.33
N GLU A 45 1.99 -13.01 -8.46
CA GLU A 45 0.89 -12.81 -7.52
C GLU A 45 1.29 -13.22 -6.09
N ILE A 46 1.86 -14.40 -5.93
CA ILE A 46 2.34 -14.91 -4.63
C ILE A 46 3.51 -14.08 -4.09
N ALA A 47 4.52 -13.85 -4.94
CA ALA A 47 5.69 -13.07 -4.56
C ALA A 47 5.32 -11.64 -4.17
N ALA A 48 4.39 -10.99 -4.89
CA ALA A 48 3.91 -9.65 -4.59
C ALA A 48 3.15 -9.59 -3.26
N PHE A 49 2.32 -10.58 -2.97
CA PHE A 49 1.59 -10.62 -1.70
C PHE A 49 2.56 -10.68 -0.51
N ILE A 50 3.58 -11.55 -0.61
CA ILE A 50 4.63 -11.67 0.42
C ILE A 50 5.44 -10.38 0.52
N ALA A 51 5.87 -9.82 -0.62
CA ALA A 51 6.69 -8.62 -0.66
C ALA A 51 5.95 -7.39 -0.09
N ALA A 52 4.71 -7.17 -0.50
CA ALA A 52 3.87 -6.09 0.04
C ALA A 52 3.57 -6.32 1.52
N GLY A 53 3.31 -7.56 1.93
CA GLY A 53 3.09 -7.94 3.32
C GLY A 53 4.27 -7.62 4.24
N LEU A 54 5.49 -7.66 3.71
CA LEU A 54 6.73 -7.34 4.43
C LEU A 54 7.19 -5.88 4.21
N ALA A 55 6.46 -5.06 3.44
CA ALA A 55 6.84 -3.69 3.07
C ALA A 55 6.70 -2.70 4.24
N PHE A 56 7.47 -2.91 5.31
CA PHE A 56 7.61 -2.01 6.46
C PHE A 56 9.02 -2.04 7.04
N GLY A 57 9.62 -0.88 7.15
CA GLY A 57 11.01 -0.69 7.55
C GLY A 57 11.84 -0.04 6.46
N ARG A 58 13.16 -0.26 6.49
CA ARG A 58 14.08 0.26 5.46
C ARG A 58 14.04 -0.62 4.22
N VAL A 59 14.07 -0.04 3.03
CA VAL A 59 13.96 -0.76 1.75
C VAL A 59 14.96 -1.91 1.63
N ALA A 60 16.23 -1.69 1.96
CA ALA A 60 17.25 -2.75 1.93
C ALA A 60 16.89 -3.94 2.83
N SER A 61 16.40 -3.67 4.06
CA SER A 61 15.96 -4.72 4.99
C SER A 61 14.71 -5.45 4.48
N ILE A 62 13.77 -4.73 3.86
CA ILE A 62 12.59 -5.32 3.24
C ILE A 62 13.00 -6.25 2.11
N LYS A 63 13.82 -5.79 1.15
CA LYS A 63 14.31 -6.61 0.02
C LYS A 63 15.06 -7.86 0.50
N ALA A 64 15.92 -7.75 1.52
CA ALA A 64 16.59 -8.90 2.12
C ALA A 64 15.60 -9.91 2.71
N SER A 65 14.59 -9.44 3.46
CA SER A 65 13.58 -10.29 4.06
C SER A 65 12.65 -10.93 3.02
N VAL A 66 12.28 -10.20 1.96
CA VAL A 66 11.49 -10.75 0.85
C VAL A 66 12.26 -11.87 0.17
N ARG A 67 13.53 -11.66 -0.16
CA ARG A 67 14.39 -12.71 -0.75
C ARG A 67 14.51 -13.92 0.18
N ALA A 68 14.70 -13.71 1.48
CA ALA A 68 14.77 -14.78 2.46
C ALA A 68 13.45 -15.58 2.59
N ALA A 69 12.29 -14.90 2.45
CA ALA A 69 11.00 -15.58 2.46
C ALA A 69 10.73 -16.36 1.17
N LEU A 70 11.17 -15.83 0.01
CA LEU A 70 10.94 -16.47 -1.30
C LEU A 70 11.98 -17.56 -1.62
N ALA A 71 13.21 -17.48 -1.10
CA ALA A 71 14.27 -18.44 -1.42
C ALA A 71 13.91 -19.93 -1.19
N PRO A 72 13.20 -20.33 -0.10
CA PRO A 72 12.78 -21.71 0.08
C PRO A 72 11.73 -22.19 -0.93
N MET A 73 11.09 -21.28 -1.68
CA MET A 73 10.04 -21.60 -2.64
C MET A 73 10.60 -21.94 -4.05
N GLY A 74 11.87 -21.62 -4.30
CA GLY A 74 12.54 -21.88 -5.57
C GLY A 74 12.06 -20.97 -6.70
N GLU A 75 12.06 -21.50 -7.92
CA GLU A 75 11.75 -20.76 -9.13
C GLU A 75 10.25 -20.45 -9.29
N SER A 76 9.37 -21.27 -8.70
CA SER A 76 7.92 -21.08 -8.79
C SER A 76 7.26 -21.02 -7.39
N PRO A 77 7.12 -19.83 -6.81
CA PRO A 77 6.38 -19.60 -5.57
C PRO A 77 4.94 -20.13 -5.62
N ALA A 78 4.23 -19.98 -6.73
CA ALA A 78 2.86 -20.47 -6.89
C ALA A 78 2.80 -22.00 -6.83
N ALA A 79 3.68 -22.70 -7.54
CA ALA A 79 3.75 -24.16 -7.49
C ALA A 79 4.15 -24.65 -6.09
N PHE A 80 5.06 -23.94 -5.42
CA PHE A 80 5.42 -24.24 -4.03
C PHE A 80 4.21 -24.09 -3.10
N VAL A 81 3.47 -22.99 -3.18
CA VAL A 81 2.30 -22.73 -2.33
C VAL A 81 1.20 -23.77 -2.57
N ARG A 82 0.94 -24.18 -3.81
CA ARG A 82 -0.08 -25.21 -4.13
C ARG A 82 0.19 -26.55 -3.44
N ARG A 83 1.46 -26.95 -3.29
CA ARG A 83 1.84 -28.21 -2.62
C ARG A 83 2.26 -28.05 -1.15
N PHE A 84 2.22 -26.83 -0.63
CA PHE A 84 2.75 -26.49 0.70
C PHE A 84 2.07 -27.29 1.81
N ASP A 85 2.87 -27.98 2.62
CA ASP A 85 2.42 -28.65 3.84
C ASP A 85 3.03 -27.96 5.08
N PRO A 86 2.19 -27.35 5.96
CA PRO A 86 2.71 -26.68 7.15
C PRO A 86 3.54 -27.56 8.07
N GLY A 87 3.21 -28.86 8.16
CA GLY A 87 3.91 -29.82 9.02
C GLY A 87 5.30 -30.21 8.48
N HIS A 88 5.41 -30.29 7.15
CA HIS A 88 6.66 -30.68 6.48
C HIS A 88 7.50 -29.45 6.08
N ASP A 89 6.90 -28.50 5.38
CA ASP A 89 7.63 -27.38 4.77
C ASP A 89 7.84 -26.22 5.73
N GLY A 90 7.06 -26.14 6.81
CA GLY A 90 7.16 -25.08 7.82
C GLY A 90 8.54 -24.94 8.44
N ALA A 91 9.27 -26.07 8.55
CA ALA A 91 10.64 -26.10 9.05
C ALA A 91 11.61 -25.20 8.26
N ARG A 92 11.37 -25.01 6.95
CA ARG A 92 12.20 -24.17 6.08
C ARG A 92 12.18 -22.70 6.47
N PHE A 93 11.14 -22.25 7.19
CA PHE A 93 10.91 -20.86 7.58
C PHE A 93 11.24 -20.59 9.06
N LEU A 94 11.58 -21.56 9.88
CA LEU A 94 11.78 -21.42 11.33
C LEU A 94 12.72 -20.29 11.73
N ARG A 95 13.77 -20.05 10.95
CA ARG A 95 14.77 -19.00 11.22
C ARG A 95 14.37 -17.63 10.67
N PHE A 96 13.23 -17.52 9.94
CA PHE A 96 12.81 -16.25 9.38
C PHE A 96 12.41 -15.25 10.46
N VAL A 97 12.95 -14.05 10.35
CA VAL A 97 12.62 -12.91 11.20
C VAL A 97 12.61 -11.64 10.37
N HIS A 98 11.50 -10.93 10.37
CA HIS A 98 11.38 -9.57 9.86
C HIS A 98 10.61 -8.72 10.88
N ARG A 99 11.33 -7.93 11.69
CA ARG A 99 10.75 -7.19 12.81
C ARG A 99 9.93 -8.09 13.74
N TRP A 100 8.60 -7.95 13.78
CA TRP A 100 7.71 -8.79 14.59
C TRP A 100 7.24 -10.06 13.86
N VAL A 101 7.41 -10.16 12.54
CA VAL A 101 7.06 -11.36 11.76
C VAL A 101 8.08 -12.47 12.01
N ARG A 102 7.60 -13.66 12.30
CA ARG A 102 8.40 -14.86 12.56
C ARG A 102 8.11 -15.93 11.51
N GLY A 103 8.97 -16.94 11.44
CA GLY A 103 8.81 -18.05 10.51
C GLY A 103 7.45 -18.75 10.62
N ARG A 104 6.91 -18.88 11.84
CA ARG A 104 5.56 -19.42 12.05
C ARG A 104 4.47 -18.55 11.38
N ASP A 105 4.63 -17.24 11.34
CA ASP A 105 3.69 -16.33 10.66
C ASP A 105 3.78 -16.49 9.15
N ILE A 106 4.97 -16.72 8.60
CA ILE A 106 5.15 -17.06 7.18
C ILE A 106 4.52 -18.42 6.86
N THR A 107 4.76 -19.44 7.69
CA THR A 107 4.11 -20.75 7.54
C THR A 107 2.59 -20.63 7.52
N ALA A 108 2.02 -19.84 8.43
CA ALA A 108 0.58 -19.59 8.48
C ALA A 108 0.08 -18.80 7.25
N LEU A 109 0.86 -17.81 6.81
CA LEU A 109 0.55 -17.06 5.59
C LEU A 109 0.49 -17.98 4.37
N LEU A 110 1.48 -18.88 4.21
CA LEU A 110 1.51 -19.83 3.10
C LEU A 110 0.34 -20.81 3.14
N ALA A 111 -0.08 -21.25 4.34
CA ALA A 111 -1.28 -22.07 4.49
C ALA A 111 -2.55 -21.33 4.05
N ILE A 112 -2.66 -20.04 4.37
CA ILE A 112 -3.78 -19.21 3.90
C ILE A 112 -3.72 -19.04 2.37
N LEU A 113 -2.55 -18.70 1.81
CA LEU A 113 -2.39 -18.53 0.37
C LEU A 113 -2.70 -19.84 -0.39
N ARG A 114 -2.27 -20.99 0.15
CA ARG A 114 -2.64 -22.30 -0.40
C ARG A 114 -4.16 -22.46 -0.42
N HIS A 115 -4.84 -22.20 0.70
CA HIS A 115 -6.31 -22.28 0.76
C HIS A 115 -6.97 -21.39 -0.31
N MET A 116 -6.47 -20.17 -0.52
CA MET A 116 -6.98 -19.29 -1.58
C MET A 116 -6.79 -19.89 -2.98
N LEU A 117 -5.61 -20.45 -3.25
CA LEU A 117 -5.34 -21.11 -4.53
C LEU A 117 -6.17 -22.38 -4.73
N ASP A 118 -6.41 -23.16 -3.68
CA ASP A 118 -7.18 -24.41 -3.74
C ASP A 118 -8.67 -24.12 -3.95
N THR A 119 -9.20 -23.02 -3.38
CA THR A 119 -10.64 -22.69 -3.45
C THR A 119 -11.00 -21.85 -4.65
N ALA A 120 -10.16 -20.92 -5.06
CA ALA A 120 -10.46 -19.95 -6.11
C ALA A 120 -9.50 -20.01 -7.33
N GLY A 121 -8.40 -20.73 -7.23
CA GLY A 121 -7.42 -20.87 -8.30
C GLY A 121 -6.36 -19.76 -8.37
N SER A 122 -6.71 -18.53 -7.97
CA SER A 122 -5.80 -17.38 -7.88
C SER A 122 -6.23 -16.41 -6.78
N LEU A 123 -5.34 -15.49 -6.36
CA LEU A 123 -5.70 -14.46 -5.39
C LEU A 123 -6.65 -13.43 -6.02
N GLU A 124 -6.52 -13.15 -7.33
CA GLU A 124 -7.47 -12.29 -8.04
C GLU A 124 -8.88 -12.89 -7.96
N GLN A 125 -9.05 -14.16 -8.31
CA GLN A 125 -10.36 -14.81 -8.25
C GLN A 125 -10.90 -14.84 -6.82
N PHE A 126 -10.06 -15.16 -5.84
CA PHE A 126 -10.45 -15.11 -4.43
C PHE A 126 -10.88 -13.72 -3.98
N PHE A 127 -10.27 -12.65 -4.49
CA PHE A 127 -10.71 -11.28 -4.24
C PHE A 127 -12.09 -11.01 -4.88
N LEU A 128 -12.25 -11.36 -6.16
CA LEU A 128 -13.45 -11.09 -6.95
C LEU A 128 -14.70 -11.81 -6.45
N GLU A 129 -14.57 -12.94 -5.78
CA GLU A 129 -15.73 -13.65 -5.17
C GLU A 129 -16.45 -12.81 -4.10
N GLY A 130 -15.78 -11.82 -3.53
CA GLY A 130 -16.36 -10.93 -2.54
C GLY A 130 -16.36 -9.46 -2.94
N ASP A 131 -16.03 -9.16 -4.20
CA ASP A 131 -15.97 -7.81 -4.74
C ASP A 131 -17.15 -7.56 -5.68
N ASP A 132 -17.83 -6.43 -5.49
CA ASP A 132 -18.83 -5.93 -6.43
C ASP A 132 -18.20 -4.83 -7.29
N PRO A 133 -18.07 -5.01 -8.62
CA PRO A 133 -17.51 -3.98 -9.50
C PRO A 133 -18.36 -2.71 -9.58
N ALA A 134 -19.62 -2.72 -9.14
CA ALA A 134 -20.49 -1.55 -9.05
C ALA A 134 -20.15 -0.64 -7.87
N GLU A 135 -19.43 -1.15 -6.87
CA GLU A 135 -18.99 -0.34 -5.73
C GLU A 135 -17.96 0.74 -6.16
N PRO A 136 -17.99 1.93 -5.53
CA PRO A 136 -17.15 3.06 -5.93
C PRO A 136 -15.65 2.83 -5.67
N ASP A 137 -15.31 1.91 -4.79
CA ASP A 137 -13.94 1.52 -4.48
C ASP A 137 -13.84 0.06 -4.01
N ILE A 138 -12.63 -0.37 -3.67
CA ILE A 138 -12.31 -1.75 -3.28
C ILE A 138 -12.58 -2.07 -1.81
N GLU A 139 -13.15 -1.17 -1.00
CA GLU A 139 -13.33 -1.39 0.45
C GLU A 139 -14.14 -2.67 0.75
N PRO A 140 -15.33 -2.90 0.16
CA PRO A 140 -16.12 -4.10 0.43
C PRO A 140 -15.42 -5.39 0.00
N GLY A 141 -14.80 -5.40 -1.19
CA GLY A 141 -14.04 -6.55 -1.69
C GLY A 141 -12.84 -6.87 -0.80
N LEU A 142 -12.10 -5.84 -0.35
CA LEU A 142 -10.96 -6.01 0.55
C LEU A 142 -11.39 -6.49 1.94
N GLU A 143 -12.49 -5.99 2.46
CA GLU A 143 -13.09 -6.46 3.73
C GLU A 143 -13.42 -7.96 3.63
N SER A 144 -14.12 -8.38 2.58
CA SER A 144 -14.47 -9.78 2.32
C SER A 144 -13.22 -10.65 2.17
N PHE A 145 -12.25 -10.22 1.37
CA PHE A 145 -10.97 -10.91 1.17
C PHE A 145 -10.27 -11.18 2.50
N CYS A 146 -10.14 -10.14 3.34
CA CYS A 146 -9.46 -10.25 4.63
C CYS A 146 -10.26 -11.10 5.62
N ALA A 147 -11.58 -10.97 5.68
CA ALA A 147 -12.43 -11.75 6.57
C ALA A 147 -12.36 -13.25 6.27
N ARG A 148 -12.43 -13.62 4.98
CA ARG A 148 -12.28 -15.02 4.52
C ARG A 148 -10.90 -15.57 4.78
N ALA A 149 -9.85 -14.81 4.52
CA ALA A 149 -8.47 -15.19 4.84
C ALA A 149 -8.27 -15.46 6.34
N ARG A 150 -8.85 -14.65 7.20
CA ARG A 150 -8.77 -14.79 8.67
C ARG A 150 -9.61 -15.93 9.22
N ALA A 151 -10.56 -16.44 8.46
CA ALA A 151 -11.41 -17.58 8.83
C ALA A 151 -10.73 -18.93 8.56
N VAL A 152 -9.62 -18.96 7.83
CA VAL A 152 -8.87 -20.19 7.54
C VAL A 152 -8.39 -20.84 8.84
N ASP A 153 -8.59 -22.16 8.96
CA ASP A 153 -8.13 -22.92 10.11
C ASP A 153 -6.61 -23.07 10.12
N LEU A 154 -5.98 -22.52 11.12
CA LEU A 154 -4.53 -22.52 11.30
C LEU A 154 -4.06 -23.39 12.48
N ARG A 155 -4.88 -24.33 12.95
CA ARG A 155 -4.52 -25.25 14.05
C ARG A 155 -3.30 -26.12 13.72
N SER A 156 -3.10 -26.45 12.45
CA SER A 156 -1.90 -27.15 11.98
C SER A 156 -0.61 -26.36 12.19
N VAL A 157 -0.69 -25.02 12.25
CA VAL A 157 0.46 -24.13 12.45
C VAL A 157 0.60 -23.67 13.89
N TYR A 158 -0.50 -23.21 14.50
CA TYR A 158 -0.45 -22.61 15.85
C TYR A 158 -0.89 -23.52 16.96
N GLY A 159 -1.39 -24.73 16.66
CA GLY A 159 -2.00 -25.63 17.63
C GLY A 159 -3.35 -25.09 18.13
N ARG A 160 -3.74 -25.50 19.33
CA ARG A 160 -5.01 -25.06 19.95
C ARG A 160 -4.98 -23.65 20.55
N HIS A 161 -3.85 -22.97 20.49
CA HIS A 161 -3.70 -21.65 21.08
C HIS A 161 -4.51 -20.59 20.28
N LYS A 162 -5.54 -20.05 20.93
CA LYS A 162 -6.37 -18.94 20.40
C LYS A 162 -5.69 -17.56 20.57
N GLY A 163 -4.36 -17.48 20.65
CA GLY A 163 -3.65 -16.21 20.65
C GLY A 163 -3.88 -15.44 19.34
N ARG A 164 -3.82 -14.10 19.40
CA ARG A 164 -3.79 -13.29 18.15
C ARG A 164 -2.60 -13.75 17.34
N SER A 165 -2.84 -14.49 16.25
CA SER A 165 -1.79 -14.94 15.37
C SER A 165 -1.17 -13.74 14.65
N GLY A 166 0.17 -13.67 14.59
CA GLY A 166 0.88 -12.60 13.89
C GLY A 166 0.47 -12.49 12.42
N VAL A 167 0.02 -13.61 11.82
CA VAL A 167 -0.45 -13.65 10.43
C VAL A 167 -1.67 -12.74 10.18
N HIS A 168 -2.54 -12.49 11.17
CA HIS A 168 -3.69 -11.59 10.99
C HIS A 168 -3.28 -10.15 10.65
N ALA A 169 -2.05 -9.77 10.95
CA ALA A 169 -1.54 -8.47 10.55
C ALA A 169 -1.30 -8.34 9.03
N PHE A 170 -1.24 -9.45 8.29
CA PHE A 170 -1.23 -9.43 6.82
C PHE A 170 -2.61 -9.15 6.24
N PHE A 171 -3.67 -9.37 7.01
CA PHE A 171 -5.08 -9.22 6.60
C PHE A 171 -5.82 -8.24 7.53
N PRO A 172 -5.39 -6.96 7.60
CA PRO A 172 -6.11 -5.96 8.38
C PRO A 172 -7.45 -5.65 7.72
N LEU A 173 -8.49 -5.43 8.55
CA LEU A 173 -9.82 -5.09 8.07
C LEU A 173 -9.97 -3.56 7.94
N PRO A 174 -10.47 -3.04 6.80
CA PRO A 174 -10.90 -1.65 6.65
C PRO A 174 -11.89 -1.21 7.73
N SER A 175 -12.89 -2.02 8.03
CA SER A 175 -13.89 -1.77 9.09
C SER A 175 -13.27 -1.59 10.49
N GLY A 176 -12.11 -2.19 10.73
CA GLY A 176 -11.31 -1.96 11.94
C GLY A 176 -10.56 -0.62 11.97
N GLY A 177 -10.78 0.24 10.99
CA GLY A 177 -10.12 1.56 10.87
C GLY A 177 -8.69 1.52 10.34
N SER A 178 -8.17 0.35 9.97
CA SER A 178 -6.83 0.23 9.37
C SER A 178 -6.78 0.90 8.01
N ALA A 179 -5.68 1.59 7.71
CA ALA A 179 -5.43 2.12 6.36
C ALA A 179 -5.10 1.02 5.33
N CYS A 180 -4.94 -0.23 5.75
CA CYS A 180 -4.63 -1.39 4.92
C CYS A 180 -3.46 -1.16 3.94
N LYS A 181 -2.47 -0.32 4.33
CA LYS A 181 -1.37 0.15 3.47
C LYS A 181 -0.77 -0.95 2.60
N ARG A 182 -0.42 -2.09 3.23
CA ARG A 182 0.28 -3.19 2.56
C ARG A 182 -0.58 -3.95 1.56
N LEU A 183 -1.87 -4.08 1.85
CA LEU A 183 -2.84 -4.65 0.91
C LEU A 183 -3.12 -3.69 -0.25
N ASN A 184 -3.28 -2.40 0.03
CA ASN A 184 -3.41 -1.40 -1.02
C ASN A 184 -2.16 -1.31 -1.90
N LEU A 185 -0.96 -1.51 -1.33
CA LEU A 185 0.28 -1.61 -2.10
C LEU A 185 0.30 -2.86 -3.00
N PHE A 186 -0.11 -4.02 -2.47
CA PHE A 186 -0.27 -5.25 -3.24
C PHE A 186 -1.24 -5.05 -4.40
N LEU A 187 -2.43 -4.50 -4.14
CA LEU A 187 -3.45 -4.25 -5.17
C LEU A 187 -2.95 -3.24 -6.21
N ARG A 188 -2.23 -2.19 -5.80
CA ARG A 188 -1.61 -1.26 -6.73
C ARG A 188 -0.68 -1.98 -7.70
N TRP A 189 0.24 -2.81 -7.20
CA TRP A 189 1.17 -3.58 -8.04
C TRP A 189 0.48 -4.57 -8.95
N MET A 190 -0.61 -5.20 -8.49
CA MET A 190 -1.31 -6.21 -9.27
C MET A 190 -2.23 -5.63 -10.34
N VAL A 191 -2.91 -4.54 -10.05
CA VAL A 191 -3.98 -3.99 -10.91
C VAL A 191 -3.44 -2.96 -11.91
N ARG A 192 -2.55 -2.05 -11.46
CA ARG A 192 -1.99 -1.03 -12.34
C ARG A 192 -0.88 -1.58 -13.20
N ARG A 193 -0.77 -1.06 -14.43
CA ARG A 193 0.27 -1.42 -15.37
C ARG A 193 0.99 -0.18 -15.88
N ASP A 194 2.23 0.02 -15.40
CA ASP A 194 3.10 1.10 -15.87
C ASP A 194 4.59 0.70 -15.72
N GLY A 195 5.51 1.69 -15.68
CA GLY A 195 6.94 1.43 -15.45
C GLY A 195 7.26 0.84 -14.07
N ILE A 196 6.38 0.99 -13.10
CA ILE A 196 6.56 0.53 -11.71
C ILE A 196 5.68 -0.69 -11.41
N ASP A 197 4.40 -0.62 -11.68
CA ASP A 197 3.41 -1.61 -11.31
C ASP A 197 3.27 -2.71 -12.39
N LEU A 198 2.89 -3.92 -12.01
CA LEU A 198 3.04 -5.13 -12.83
C LEU A 198 1.82 -5.45 -13.70
N GLY A 199 0.61 -5.05 -13.26
CA GLY A 199 -0.63 -5.23 -13.99
C GLY A 199 -0.96 -6.69 -14.30
N VAL A 200 -0.86 -7.55 -13.28
CA VAL A 200 -1.17 -8.99 -13.38
C VAL A 200 -2.68 -9.22 -13.34
N TRP A 201 -3.39 -8.44 -12.51
CA TRP A 201 -4.85 -8.51 -12.39
C TRP A 201 -5.52 -7.63 -13.43
N THR A 202 -6.49 -8.18 -14.14
CA THR A 202 -7.12 -7.51 -15.27
C THR A 202 -8.59 -7.20 -15.07
N ARG A 203 -9.21 -7.75 -14.02
CA ARG A 203 -10.66 -7.62 -13.77
C ARG A 203 -11.01 -6.58 -12.72
N VAL A 204 -10.02 -6.06 -11.99
CA VAL A 204 -10.20 -4.95 -11.05
C VAL A 204 -9.81 -3.64 -11.74
N SER A 205 -10.69 -2.65 -11.69
CA SER A 205 -10.41 -1.34 -12.29
C SER A 205 -9.44 -0.51 -11.44
N PRO A 206 -8.38 0.09 -12.02
CA PRO A 206 -7.50 1.02 -11.32
C PRO A 206 -8.24 2.21 -10.70
N ALA A 207 -9.37 2.64 -11.30
CA ALA A 207 -10.20 3.73 -10.79
C ALA A 207 -10.77 3.46 -9.37
N ARG A 208 -10.89 2.19 -8.98
CA ARG A 208 -11.44 1.77 -7.68
C ARG A 208 -10.38 1.63 -6.59
N LEU A 209 -9.10 1.65 -6.94
CA LEU A 209 -8.02 1.48 -5.98
C LEU A 209 -7.97 2.60 -4.95
N ILE A 210 -7.43 2.28 -3.77
CA ILE A 210 -7.19 3.21 -2.67
C ILE A 210 -5.68 3.35 -2.46
N VAL A 211 -5.22 4.59 -2.26
CA VAL A 211 -3.79 4.91 -2.09
C VAL A 211 -3.17 4.16 -0.91
N PRO A 212 -2.01 3.52 -1.09
CA PRO A 212 -1.24 2.93 0.01
C PRO A 212 -0.76 4.01 0.97
N LEU A 213 -1.47 4.19 2.08
CA LEU A 213 -1.24 5.29 3.00
C LEU A 213 -0.01 5.06 3.88
N ASP A 214 1.12 5.68 3.53
CA ASP A 214 2.31 5.68 4.38
C ASP A 214 2.61 7.06 4.97
N VAL A 215 3.68 7.16 5.77
CA VAL A 215 4.04 8.42 6.44
C VAL A 215 4.40 9.55 5.47
N HIS A 216 4.96 9.21 4.31
CA HIS A 216 5.35 10.18 3.29
C HIS A 216 4.12 10.68 2.53
N VAL A 217 3.24 9.77 2.10
CA VAL A 217 1.95 10.09 1.47
C VAL A 217 1.06 10.91 2.41
N ILE A 218 1.01 10.56 3.71
CA ILE A 218 0.30 11.37 4.72
C ILE A 218 0.85 12.80 4.76
N ARG A 219 2.17 12.95 4.81
CA ARG A 219 2.82 14.27 4.91
C ARG A 219 2.56 15.12 3.67
N VAL A 220 2.81 14.55 2.49
CA VAL A 220 2.61 15.25 1.20
C VAL A 220 1.13 15.51 0.97
N GLY A 221 0.25 14.54 1.20
CA GLY A 221 -1.20 14.69 1.07
C GLY A 221 -1.78 15.80 1.96
N ARG A 222 -1.25 15.95 3.18
CA ARG A 222 -1.61 17.09 4.06
C ARG A 222 -1.06 18.42 3.56
N CYS A 223 0.15 18.44 3.02
CA CYS A 223 0.74 19.63 2.42
C CYS A 223 -0.11 20.12 1.25
N LEU A 224 -0.54 19.20 0.40
CA LEU A 224 -1.41 19.47 -0.75
C LEU A 224 -2.89 19.66 -0.37
N ARG A 225 -3.26 19.47 0.90
CA ARG A 225 -4.65 19.51 1.39
C ARG A 225 -5.58 18.51 0.71
N LEU A 226 -5.06 17.33 0.33
CA LEU A 226 -5.85 16.24 -0.22
C LEU A 226 -6.74 15.57 0.83
N THR A 227 -6.48 15.83 2.11
CA THR A 227 -7.28 15.32 3.24
C THR A 227 -7.36 16.32 4.38
N ARG A 228 -8.46 16.23 5.13
CA ARG A 228 -8.65 16.94 6.42
C ARG A 228 -8.45 16.02 7.62
N TYR A 229 -8.39 14.71 7.40
CA TYR A 229 -8.22 13.77 8.49
C TYR A 229 -6.84 13.93 9.14
N VAL A 230 -6.83 13.81 10.48
CA VAL A 230 -5.61 13.92 11.29
C VAL A 230 -5.06 12.54 11.61
N SER A 231 -5.93 11.59 11.95
CA SER A 231 -5.54 10.23 12.30
C SER A 231 -5.36 9.37 11.05
N PRO A 232 -4.22 8.69 10.90
CA PRO A 232 -4.03 7.72 9.83
C PRO A 232 -5.04 6.56 9.94
N GLY A 233 -5.68 6.22 8.83
CA GLY A 233 -6.64 5.13 8.76
C GLY A 233 -7.31 5.09 7.40
N TRP A 234 -8.26 4.15 7.22
CA TRP A 234 -8.98 3.98 5.97
C TRP A 234 -9.59 5.29 5.46
N ARG A 235 -10.30 6.02 6.34
CA ARG A 235 -10.93 7.31 5.97
C ARG A 235 -9.95 8.33 5.42
N MET A 236 -8.71 8.38 5.93
CA MET A 236 -7.67 9.27 5.40
C MET A 236 -7.21 8.80 4.01
N ALA A 237 -6.97 7.50 3.81
CA ALA A 237 -6.57 6.94 2.52
C ALA A 237 -7.66 7.20 1.47
N ALA A 238 -8.92 6.89 1.77
CA ALA A 238 -10.06 7.14 0.90
C ALA A 238 -10.22 8.64 0.58
N SER A 239 -10.03 9.53 1.56
CA SER A 239 -10.11 10.99 1.35
C SER A 239 -9.01 11.51 0.42
N ILE A 240 -7.78 11.03 0.56
CA ILE A 240 -6.67 11.39 -0.34
C ILE A 240 -6.98 10.88 -1.75
N THR A 241 -7.42 9.62 -1.86
CA THR A 241 -7.78 9.01 -3.15
C THR A 241 -8.92 9.76 -3.83
N ALA A 242 -9.96 10.13 -3.10
CA ALA A 242 -11.08 10.92 -3.64
C ALA A 242 -10.61 12.27 -4.20
N SER A 243 -9.65 12.92 -3.53
CA SER A 243 -9.06 14.18 -4.04
C SER A 243 -8.20 13.94 -5.28
N LEU A 244 -7.47 12.83 -5.36
CA LEU A 244 -6.69 12.46 -6.55
C LEU A 244 -7.60 12.03 -7.70
N ARG A 245 -8.74 11.38 -7.43
CA ARG A 245 -9.74 10.99 -8.44
C ARG A 245 -10.36 12.20 -9.15
N GLN A 246 -10.41 13.36 -8.52
CA GLN A 246 -10.82 14.61 -9.19
C GLN A 246 -9.78 15.10 -10.21
N ILE A 247 -8.54 14.65 -10.11
CA ILE A 247 -7.44 15.00 -11.03
C ILE A 247 -7.32 13.94 -12.12
N GLU A 248 -7.41 12.68 -11.72
CA GLU A 248 -7.34 11.51 -12.59
C GLU A 248 -8.38 10.49 -12.15
N ALA A 249 -9.48 10.43 -12.87
CA ALA A 249 -10.62 9.61 -12.50
C ALA A 249 -10.40 8.12 -12.78
N THR A 250 -9.63 7.79 -13.81
CA THR A 250 -9.41 6.41 -14.27
C THR A 250 -8.30 5.70 -13.53
N ASP A 251 -7.35 6.44 -12.92
CA ASP A 251 -6.22 5.88 -12.18
C ASP A 251 -5.75 6.85 -11.07
N PRO A 252 -6.54 7.04 -10.02
CA PRO A 252 -6.26 8.03 -8.97
C PRO A 252 -4.98 7.73 -8.19
N VAL A 253 -4.53 6.45 -8.16
CA VAL A 253 -3.36 6.03 -7.38
C VAL A 253 -2.05 6.07 -8.17
N LYS A 254 -2.07 6.47 -9.45
CA LYS A 254 -0.85 6.57 -10.26
C LYS A 254 0.21 7.50 -9.66
N TYR A 255 -0.21 8.48 -8.88
CA TYR A 255 0.68 9.46 -8.26
C TYR A 255 1.33 8.96 -6.96
N ASP A 256 0.87 7.82 -6.40
CA ASP A 256 1.29 7.34 -5.07
C ASP A 256 2.80 7.14 -4.97
N PHE A 257 3.39 6.46 -5.95
CA PHE A 257 4.83 6.19 -5.98
C PHE A 257 5.65 7.49 -5.95
N ALA A 258 5.30 8.45 -6.80
CA ALA A 258 5.96 9.73 -6.87
C ALA A 258 5.80 10.58 -5.61
N LEU A 259 4.60 10.58 -5.00
CA LEU A 259 4.34 11.28 -3.73
C LEU A 259 5.10 10.66 -2.56
N CYS A 260 5.22 9.33 -2.54
CA CYS A 260 5.99 8.62 -1.53
C CYS A 260 7.48 8.97 -1.63
N HIS A 261 8.07 8.89 -2.82
CA HIS A 261 9.49 9.16 -3.04
C HIS A 261 9.87 10.63 -2.82
N LEU A 262 9.04 11.56 -3.26
CA LEU A 262 9.19 12.98 -2.91
C LEU A 262 9.31 13.19 -1.40
N GLY A 263 8.52 12.46 -0.64
CA GLY A 263 8.56 12.49 0.82
C GLY A 263 9.78 11.78 1.42
N MET A 264 10.24 10.69 0.81
CA MET A 264 11.43 9.92 1.24
C MET A 264 12.71 10.72 1.03
N GLU A 265 12.84 11.41 -0.09
CA GLU A 265 13.99 12.27 -0.44
C GLU A 265 13.99 13.59 0.34
N GLY A 266 12.94 13.87 1.13
CA GLY A 266 12.86 15.10 1.93
C GLY A 266 12.69 16.38 1.11
N LEU A 267 12.35 16.25 -0.18
CA LEU A 267 12.16 17.38 -1.09
C LEU A 267 10.90 18.20 -0.79
N CYS A 268 9.93 17.61 -0.06
CA CYS A 268 8.80 18.37 0.45
C CYS A 268 9.22 19.11 1.72
N GLY A 269 9.32 20.42 1.67
CA GLY A 269 9.73 21.30 2.77
C GLY A 269 8.81 21.33 3.99
N PHE A 270 7.65 20.79 3.88
CA PHE A 270 6.65 20.39 4.87
C PHE A 270 6.64 21.22 6.19
N ARG A 271 6.42 22.53 6.12
CA ARG A 271 6.33 23.51 7.20
C ARG A 271 7.55 24.42 7.42
N THR A 272 8.67 24.19 6.75
CA THR A 272 9.82 25.10 6.87
C THR A 272 9.98 25.86 5.55
N PRO A 273 9.94 27.20 5.56
CA PRO A 273 10.13 28.01 4.34
C PRO A 273 11.48 27.74 3.64
N ALA A 274 12.51 27.36 4.39
CA ALA A 274 13.83 27.02 3.86
C ALA A 274 13.83 25.70 3.07
N GLY A 275 12.97 24.74 3.39
CA GLY A 275 12.86 23.45 2.70
C GLY A 275 12.01 23.51 1.43
N ASP A 276 11.19 24.56 1.23
CA ASP A 276 10.28 24.65 0.09
C ASP A 276 10.95 25.08 -1.22
N SER A 277 12.18 25.58 -1.18
CA SER A 277 12.84 26.16 -2.36
C SER A 277 13.08 25.14 -3.49
N HIS A 278 13.25 23.85 -3.16
CA HIS A 278 13.54 22.77 -4.10
C HIS A 278 12.34 21.81 -4.32
N CYS A 279 11.18 22.08 -3.69
CA CYS A 279 10.02 21.21 -3.83
C CYS A 279 9.42 21.31 -5.23
N PRO A 280 9.35 20.22 -6.02
CA PRO A 280 8.76 20.25 -7.37
C PRO A 280 7.25 20.57 -7.37
N LEU A 281 6.58 20.48 -6.22
CA LEU A 281 5.18 20.85 -6.03
C LEU A 281 5.02 22.29 -5.50
N ARG A 282 6.09 23.06 -5.44
CA ARG A 282 6.05 24.46 -5.01
C ARG A 282 5.11 25.27 -5.93
N GLY A 283 4.25 26.07 -5.31
CA GLY A 283 3.23 26.86 -6.02
C GLY A 283 1.92 26.10 -6.30
N ALA A 284 1.95 24.76 -6.31
CA ALA A 284 0.74 23.94 -6.33
C ALA A 284 0.28 23.57 -4.92
N CYS A 285 1.19 23.47 -3.96
CA CYS A 285 0.85 23.30 -2.55
C CYS A 285 0.18 24.59 -2.03
N ARG A 286 -0.77 24.42 -1.10
CA ARG A 286 -1.45 25.54 -0.43
C ARG A 286 -0.79 25.77 0.92
N PRO A 287 0.22 26.67 1.04
CA PRO A 287 0.83 26.98 2.32
C PRO A 287 -0.27 27.52 3.26
N ARG A 288 -0.24 27.12 4.53
CA ARG A 288 -1.11 27.76 5.54
C ARG A 288 -0.76 29.24 5.56
N VAL A 289 -1.70 30.09 5.23
CA VAL A 289 -1.58 31.52 5.48
C VAL A 289 -1.31 31.68 6.96
N ARG A 290 -0.11 32.11 7.35
CA ARG A 290 0.17 32.49 8.72
C ARG A 290 -0.83 33.58 9.08
N ARG A 291 -1.73 33.34 10.03
CA ARG A 291 -2.43 34.43 10.68
C ARG A 291 -1.35 35.35 11.22
N ARG A 292 -1.28 36.59 10.70
CA ARG A 292 -0.49 37.65 11.32
C ARG A 292 -0.88 37.70 12.81
N PRO A 293 0.10 37.68 13.73
CA PRO A 293 -0.23 37.93 15.12
C PRO A 293 -0.97 39.27 15.15
N ALA A 294 -2.11 39.30 15.84
CA ALA A 294 -2.84 40.54 16.05
C ALA A 294 -1.85 41.56 16.64
N SER A 295 -1.70 42.69 15.98
CA SER A 295 -0.89 43.79 16.48
C SER A 295 -1.38 44.12 17.86
N ARG A 296 -0.53 43.99 18.87
CA ARG A 296 -0.81 44.49 20.23
C ARG A 296 -1.14 45.98 20.09
N ARG A 297 -2.37 46.37 20.38
CA ARG A 297 -2.72 47.75 20.53
C ARG A 297 -1.82 48.30 21.64
N PRO A 298 -1.19 49.48 21.46
CA PRO A 298 -0.47 50.13 22.55
C PRO A 298 -1.46 50.47 23.65
N SER A 299 -1.17 49.99 24.85
CA SER A 299 -1.90 50.38 26.06
C SER A 299 -1.67 51.88 26.28
N GLY A 300 -2.69 52.68 25.98
CA GLY A 300 -2.68 54.10 26.37
C GLY A 300 -2.61 54.21 27.89
N ARG A 301 -1.56 54.82 28.38
CA ARG A 301 -1.48 55.34 29.73
C ARG A 301 -2.41 56.53 29.84
N ARG A 302 -3.25 56.51 30.81
CA ARG A 302 -3.71 57.70 31.57
C ARG A 302 -3.56 57.41 33.07
#